data_b88327be23c80165f367589b110d424d
#
_entry.id   b88327be23c80165f367589b110d424d
#
_cell.length_a   1.000
_cell.length_b   1.000
_cell.length_c   1.000
_cell.angle_alpha   90.00
_cell.angle_beta   90.00
_cell.angle_gamma   90.00
#
_symmetry.space_group_name_H-M   'P 1'
#
loop_
_entity.id
_entity.type
_entity.pdbx_description
1 polymer ?
#
loop_
_entity_poly.entity_id
_entity_poly.type
_entity_poly.pdbx_seq_one_letter_code
_entity_poly.pdbx_strand_id
1 'polypeptide(L)'
;TVNSYQTYEYDANGYNTKISSFSGSGTLTSYDTWVYNENGDITESCSYDADGTCYNRMVFEYDERGNCVKDIAYNDGVVSVYSVNTFSDDDKLMKDETYTGDDQLISTNEYEYDANGYLSKLTTSTPEGIASIGVFENDADGNVTSEKWYDGNGNELDYSTPQ
;
A
#
# COMPACT_ATOMS: atom_id res chain seq x y z
N THR A 1 -19.70 -8.12 -31.72
CA THR A 1 -20.46 -7.50 -30.62
C THR A 1 -19.45 -7.08 -29.54
N VAL A 2 -19.44 -5.80 -29.15
CA VAL A 2 -18.63 -5.30 -28.04
C VAL A 2 -19.30 -5.81 -26.75
N ASN A 3 -18.55 -6.51 -25.88
CA ASN A 3 -19.09 -7.03 -24.62
C ASN A 3 -19.04 -5.99 -23.50
N SER A 4 -18.03 -5.09 -23.51
CA SER A 4 -17.85 -3.95 -22.60
C SER A 4 -16.80 -3.01 -23.19
N TYR A 5 -16.74 -1.78 -22.71
CA TYR A 5 -15.71 -0.82 -23.04
C TYR A 5 -15.47 0.14 -21.86
N GLN A 6 -14.33 0.87 -21.92
CA GLN A 6 -13.97 1.88 -20.94
C GLN A 6 -13.71 3.21 -21.61
N THR A 7 -13.93 4.29 -20.89
CA THR A 7 -13.53 5.65 -21.26
C THR A 7 -12.61 6.23 -20.21
N TYR A 8 -11.73 7.13 -20.62
CA TYR A 8 -10.67 7.71 -19.80
C TYR A 8 -10.78 9.24 -19.86
N GLU A 9 -10.69 9.88 -18.69
CA GLU A 9 -10.60 11.34 -18.57
C GLU A 9 -9.22 11.70 -17.99
N TYR A 10 -8.66 12.82 -18.46
CA TYR A 10 -7.33 13.27 -18.05
C TYR A 10 -7.39 14.75 -17.68
N ASP A 11 -6.55 15.18 -16.75
CA ASP A 11 -6.35 16.58 -16.42
C ASP A 11 -5.45 17.29 -17.46
N ALA A 12 -5.17 18.58 -17.21
CA ALA A 12 -4.32 19.39 -18.08
C ALA A 12 -2.84 18.97 -18.08
N ASN A 13 -2.40 18.21 -17.08
CA ASN A 13 -1.05 17.67 -16.96
C ASN A 13 -0.92 16.28 -17.60
N GLY A 14 -2.05 15.68 -18.02
CA GLY A 14 -2.09 14.35 -18.62
C GLY A 14 -2.25 13.22 -17.62
N TYR A 15 -2.53 13.49 -16.35
CA TYR A 15 -2.87 12.48 -15.36
C TYR A 15 -4.29 11.96 -15.58
N ASN A 16 -4.47 10.64 -15.47
CA ASN A 16 -5.79 10.02 -15.59
C ASN A 16 -6.61 10.32 -14.33
N THR A 17 -7.69 11.09 -14.47
CA THR A 17 -8.55 11.49 -13.35
C THR A 17 -9.78 10.63 -13.20
N LYS A 18 -10.17 9.88 -14.27
CA LYS A 18 -11.33 9.00 -14.22
C LYS A 18 -11.28 7.90 -15.28
N ILE A 19 -11.68 6.71 -14.89
CA ILE A 19 -11.96 5.58 -15.78
C ILE A 19 -13.42 5.18 -15.58
N SER A 20 -14.23 5.18 -16.64
CA SER A 20 -15.62 4.74 -16.59
C SER A 20 -15.79 3.44 -17.38
N SER A 21 -16.44 2.46 -16.79
CA SER A 21 -16.71 1.15 -17.37
C SER A 21 -18.18 1.06 -17.82
N PHE A 22 -18.38 0.54 -19.02
CA PHE A 22 -19.71 0.41 -19.63
C PHE A 22 -19.96 -1.01 -20.13
N SER A 23 -21.21 -1.44 -20.07
CA SER A 23 -21.67 -2.65 -20.74
C SER A 23 -21.62 -2.47 -22.27
N GLY A 24 -21.74 -3.56 -23.03
CA GLY A 24 -21.82 -3.53 -24.50
C GLY A 24 -23.04 -2.78 -25.03
N SER A 25 -24.08 -2.55 -24.21
CA SER A 25 -25.24 -1.72 -24.54
C SER A 25 -25.04 -0.21 -24.26
N GLY A 26 -23.89 0.18 -23.69
CA GLY A 26 -23.58 1.56 -23.36
C GLY A 26 -24.08 2.00 -21.97
N THR A 27 -24.50 1.07 -21.12
CA THR A 27 -24.91 1.39 -19.75
C THR A 27 -23.68 1.46 -18.86
N LEU A 28 -23.52 2.58 -18.09
CA LEU A 28 -22.46 2.71 -17.07
C LEU A 28 -22.61 1.60 -16.04
N THR A 29 -21.51 0.93 -15.67
CA THR A 29 -21.48 -0.15 -14.69
C THR A 29 -20.71 0.23 -13.43
N SER A 30 -19.64 1.01 -13.58
CA SER A 30 -18.80 1.52 -12.48
C SER A 30 -17.87 2.60 -12.99
N TYR A 31 -17.24 3.34 -12.09
CA TYR A 31 -16.13 4.22 -12.44
C TYR A 31 -15.19 4.42 -11.26
N ASP A 32 -13.92 4.71 -11.58
CA ASP A 32 -12.89 5.06 -10.63
C ASP A 32 -12.42 6.49 -10.87
N THR A 33 -12.04 7.20 -9.79
CA THR A 33 -11.51 8.56 -9.86
C THR A 33 -10.22 8.69 -9.08
N TRP A 34 -9.34 9.63 -9.51
CA TRP A 34 -8.09 9.97 -8.85
C TRP A 34 -7.92 11.48 -8.76
N VAL A 35 -7.39 11.93 -7.62
CA VAL A 35 -6.97 13.32 -7.37
C VAL A 35 -5.47 13.30 -7.16
N TYR A 36 -4.78 14.27 -7.74
CA TYR A 36 -3.33 14.40 -7.68
C TYR A 36 -2.91 15.70 -7.01
N ASN A 37 -1.75 15.68 -6.33
CA ASN A 37 -1.09 16.90 -5.86
C ASN A 37 -0.29 17.56 -7.00
N GLU A 38 0.39 18.69 -6.69
CA GLU A 38 1.21 19.42 -7.66
C GLU A 38 2.43 18.62 -8.16
N ASN A 39 2.88 17.61 -7.41
CA ASN A 39 3.99 16.73 -7.77
C ASN A 39 3.55 15.54 -8.67
N GLY A 40 2.23 15.31 -8.79
CA GLY A 40 1.68 14.18 -9.54
C GLY A 40 1.44 12.93 -8.71
N ASP A 41 1.53 13.02 -7.38
CA ASP A 41 1.21 11.91 -6.49
C ASP A 41 -0.30 11.85 -6.26
N ILE A 42 -0.86 10.64 -6.20
CA ILE A 42 -2.28 10.43 -5.92
C ILE A 42 -2.56 10.78 -4.45
N THR A 43 -3.42 11.76 -4.20
CA THR A 43 -3.86 12.13 -2.84
C THR A 43 -5.18 11.51 -2.46
N GLU A 44 -6.01 11.15 -3.43
CA GLU A 44 -7.27 10.44 -3.22
C GLU A 44 -7.59 9.55 -4.41
N SER A 45 -8.14 8.37 -4.15
CA SER A 45 -8.81 7.54 -5.14
C SER A 45 -10.15 7.07 -4.62
N CYS A 46 -11.14 6.91 -5.52
CA CYS A 46 -12.42 6.33 -5.16
C CYS A 46 -12.99 5.47 -6.27
N SER A 47 -13.51 4.29 -5.89
CA SER A 47 -14.27 3.40 -6.74
C SER A 47 -15.76 3.58 -6.49
N TYR A 48 -16.52 3.79 -7.56
CA TYR A 48 -17.94 4.06 -7.55
C TYR A 48 -18.71 2.97 -8.30
N ASP A 49 -19.90 2.65 -7.83
CA ASP A 49 -20.86 1.93 -8.63
C ASP A 49 -21.57 2.86 -9.64
N ALA A 50 -22.50 2.31 -10.42
CA ALA A 50 -23.16 3.05 -11.50
C ALA A 50 -24.06 4.18 -11.01
N ASP A 51 -24.55 4.15 -9.76
CA ASP A 51 -25.43 5.17 -9.18
C ASP A 51 -24.64 6.32 -8.53
N GLY A 52 -23.31 6.20 -8.48
CA GLY A 52 -22.42 7.22 -7.94
C GLY A 52 -22.12 7.04 -6.45
N THR A 53 -22.43 5.90 -5.86
CA THR A 53 -22.03 5.57 -4.50
C THR A 53 -20.54 5.18 -4.48
N CYS A 54 -19.72 5.94 -3.73
CA CYS A 54 -18.33 5.58 -3.48
C CYS A 54 -18.26 4.49 -2.41
N TYR A 55 -17.89 3.28 -2.79
CA TYR A 55 -17.83 2.14 -1.88
C TYR A 55 -16.41 1.83 -1.38
N ASN A 56 -15.37 2.29 -2.10
CA ASN A 56 -13.97 2.11 -1.69
C ASN A 56 -13.21 3.41 -1.97
N ARG A 57 -12.75 4.07 -0.91
CA ARG A 57 -11.99 5.33 -1.00
C ARG A 57 -10.66 5.18 -0.28
N MET A 58 -9.59 5.63 -0.92
CA MET A 58 -8.26 5.75 -0.34
C MET A 58 -7.85 7.22 -0.29
N VAL A 59 -7.19 7.63 0.79
CA VAL A 59 -6.60 8.96 0.95
C VAL A 59 -5.15 8.79 1.34
N PHE A 60 -4.26 9.60 0.75
CA PHE A 60 -2.81 9.53 0.95
C PHE A 60 -2.27 10.88 1.39
N GLU A 61 -1.41 10.86 2.41
CA GLU A 61 -0.68 12.04 2.90
C GLU A 61 0.81 11.85 2.62
N TYR A 62 1.47 12.92 2.20
CA TYR A 62 2.89 12.90 1.82
C TYR A 62 3.67 13.93 2.63
N ASP A 63 4.94 13.63 2.92
CA ASP A 63 5.88 14.61 3.47
C ASP A 63 6.40 15.54 2.36
N GLU A 64 7.23 16.53 2.74
CA GLU A 64 7.83 17.52 1.82
C GLU A 64 8.78 16.87 0.78
N ARG A 65 9.23 15.62 1.02
CA ARG A 65 10.11 14.86 0.13
C ARG A 65 9.35 13.95 -0.83
N GLY A 66 8.03 13.85 -0.66
CA GLY A 66 7.16 13.00 -1.48
C GLY A 66 6.99 11.58 -0.94
N ASN A 67 7.42 11.29 0.29
CA ASN A 67 7.17 9.99 0.92
C ASN A 67 5.72 9.92 1.40
N CYS A 68 5.00 8.84 1.09
CA CYS A 68 3.66 8.60 1.60
C CYS A 68 3.75 8.25 3.09
N VAL A 69 3.46 9.23 3.97
CA VAL A 69 3.56 9.07 5.43
C VAL A 69 2.30 8.51 6.05
N LYS A 70 1.17 8.56 5.33
CA LYS A 70 -0.10 7.97 5.79
C LYS A 70 -0.98 7.58 4.62
N ASP A 71 -1.61 6.44 4.72
CA ASP A 71 -2.70 6.01 3.86
C ASP A 71 -3.92 5.60 4.70
N ILE A 72 -5.12 5.94 4.21
CA ILE A 72 -6.38 5.71 4.91
C ILE A 72 -7.37 5.07 3.95
N ALA A 73 -7.85 3.89 4.31
CA ALA A 73 -8.91 3.19 3.57
C ALA A 73 -10.27 3.43 4.24
N TYR A 74 -11.24 3.80 3.41
CA TYR A 74 -12.64 3.94 3.81
C TYR A 74 -13.48 2.88 3.11
N ASN A 75 -14.42 2.32 3.84
CA ASN A 75 -15.47 1.47 3.32
C ASN A 75 -16.82 2.11 3.70
N ASP A 76 -17.70 2.34 2.72
CA ASP A 76 -18.98 3.02 2.91
C ASP A 76 -18.89 4.34 3.69
N GLY A 77 -17.81 5.11 3.45
CA GLY A 77 -17.57 6.41 4.09
C GLY A 77 -17.04 6.35 5.53
N VAL A 78 -16.79 5.17 6.08
CA VAL A 78 -16.21 4.96 7.40
C VAL A 78 -14.76 4.51 7.26
N VAL A 79 -13.85 5.05 8.09
CA VAL A 79 -12.46 4.58 8.14
C VAL A 79 -12.46 3.10 8.51
N SER A 80 -11.92 2.27 7.64
CA SER A 80 -11.78 0.82 7.85
C SER A 80 -10.42 0.49 8.47
N VAL A 81 -9.35 1.00 7.85
CA VAL A 81 -7.97 0.78 8.26
C VAL A 81 -7.13 1.96 7.80
N TYR A 82 -6.06 2.27 8.51
CA TYR A 82 -5.06 3.22 8.06
C TYR A 82 -3.66 2.77 8.45
N SER A 83 -2.66 3.21 7.68
CA SER A 83 -1.25 2.98 7.99
C SER A 83 -0.53 4.31 8.21
N VAL A 84 0.50 4.29 9.07
CA VAL A 84 1.42 5.41 9.32
C VAL A 84 2.83 4.93 9.05
N ASN A 85 3.54 5.63 8.16
CA ASN A 85 4.86 5.27 7.67
C ASN A 85 5.91 6.26 8.19
N THR A 86 7.04 5.75 8.63
CA THR A 86 8.19 6.54 9.07
C THR A 86 9.37 6.26 8.14
N PHE A 87 9.98 7.33 7.64
CA PHE A 87 11.12 7.25 6.74
C PHE A 87 12.39 7.80 7.40
N SER A 88 13.55 7.31 6.98
CA SER A 88 14.85 7.87 7.32
C SER A 88 15.14 9.16 6.54
N ASP A 89 16.27 9.82 6.85
CA ASP A 89 16.71 11.01 6.13
C ASP A 89 17.08 10.73 4.66
N ASP A 90 17.37 9.48 4.30
CA ASP A 90 17.65 9.01 2.94
C ASP A 90 16.46 8.28 2.29
N ASP A 91 15.24 8.64 2.72
CA ASP A 91 13.95 8.19 2.16
C ASP A 91 13.69 6.68 2.20
N LYS A 92 14.34 5.95 3.11
CA LYS A 92 14.05 4.54 3.33
C LYS A 92 12.92 4.37 4.34
N LEU A 93 11.97 3.49 4.03
CA LEU A 93 10.92 3.11 4.96
C LEU A 93 11.54 2.40 6.17
N MET A 94 11.44 3.01 7.36
CA MET A 94 12.00 2.46 8.60
C MET A 94 10.94 1.71 9.41
N LYS A 95 9.68 2.15 9.31
CA LYS A 95 8.58 1.58 10.07
C LYS A 95 7.25 1.87 9.38
N ASP A 96 6.36 0.90 9.37
CA ASP A 96 4.94 1.11 9.15
C ASP A 96 4.11 0.55 10.31
N GLU A 97 3.03 1.22 10.64
CA GLU A 97 2.08 0.83 11.68
C GLU A 97 0.68 0.86 11.09
N THR A 98 0.00 -0.27 11.15
CA THR A 98 -1.38 -0.41 10.64
C THR A 98 -2.36 -0.41 11.80
N TYR A 99 -3.44 0.35 11.66
CA TYR A 99 -4.49 0.54 12.66
C TYR A 99 -5.86 0.26 12.09
N THR A 100 -6.78 -0.19 12.93
CA THR A 100 -8.22 -0.18 12.62
C THR A 100 -8.75 1.25 12.58
N GLY A 101 -9.96 1.45 12.04
CA GLY A 101 -10.64 2.75 12.06
C GLY A 101 -10.93 3.30 13.46
N ASP A 102 -10.88 2.46 14.50
CA ASP A 102 -11.04 2.80 15.92
C ASP A 102 -9.69 2.98 16.65
N ASP A 103 -8.61 3.26 15.92
CA ASP A 103 -7.26 3.51 16.43
C ASP A 103 -6.63 2.33 17.20
N GLN A 104 -7.09 1.09 16.96
CA GLN A 104 -6.44 -0.08 17.53
C GLN A 104 -5.31 -0.55 16.64
N LEU A 105 -4.10 -0.69 17.20
CA LEU A 105 -2.94 -1.21 16.47
C LEU A 105 -3.23 -2.65 16.01
N ILE A 106 -3.02 -2.92 14.73
CA ILE A 106 -3.10 -4.26 14.12
C ILE A 106 -1.71 -4.87 14.03
N SER A 107 -0.78 -4.14 13.44
CA SER A 107 0.59 -4.61 13.20
C SER A 107 1.58 -3.46 13.09
N THR A 108 2.84 -3.77 13.36
CA THR A 108 3.98 -2.91 13.11
C THR A 108 5.01 -3.71 12.31
N ASN A 109 5.53 -3.13 11.23
CA ASN A 109 6.71 -3.62 10.52
C ASN A 109 7.87 -2.65 10.76
N GLU A 110 9.03 -3.19 11.15
CA GLU A 110 10.26 -2.44 11.31
C GLU A 110 11.30 -2.99 10.32
N TYR A 111 11.96 -2.07 9.59
CA TYR A 111 12.87 -2.36 8.50
C TYR A 111 14.30 -1.95 8.90
N GLU A 112 15.25 -2.87 8.79
CA GLU A 112 16.67 -2.59 8.95
C GLU A 112 17.39 -2.80 7.62
N TYR A 113 18.39 -1.95 7.34
CA TYR A 113 19.12 -1.97 6.09
C TYR A 113 20.60 -2.21 6.36
N ASP A 114 21.28 -2.87 5.43
CA ASP A 114 22.73 -3.06 5.48
C ASP A 114 23.50 -1.77 5.12
N ALA A 115 24.83 -1.83 5.17
CA ALA A 115 25.68 -0.67 4.88
C ALA A 115 25.61 -0.19 3.42
N ASN A 116 25.08 -1.01 2.51
CA ASN A 116 24.85 -0.66 1.11
C ASN A 116 23.44 -0.11 0.87
N GLY A 117 22.60 -0.15 1.91
CA GLY A 117 21.22 0.32 1.86
C GLY A 117 20.21 -0.70 1.39
N TYR A 118 20.55 -1.98 1.34
CA TYR A 118 19.62 -3.07 1.03
C TYR A 118 18.96 -3.60 2.29
N LEU A 119 17.68 -4.01 2.19
CA LEU A 119 16.96 -4.59 3.31
C LEU A 119 17.71 -5.81 3.87
N SER A 120 18.05 -5.75 5.16
CA SER A 120 18.77 -6.82 5.86
C SER A 120 17.89 -7.53 6.88
N LYS A 121 16.85 -6.84 7.40
CA LYS A 121 15.92 -7.43 8.36
C LYS A 121 14.57 -6.76 8.30
N LEU A 122 13.51 -7.56 8.45
CA LEU A 122 12.13 -7.14 8.63
C LEU A 122 11.60 -7.79 9.91
N THR A 123 11.11 -6.98 10.85
CA THR A 123 10.42 -7.48 12.05
C THR A 123 8.95 -7.11 11.98
N THR A 124 8.08 -8.10 11.97
CA THR A 124 6.62 -7.90 12.06
C THR A 124 6.16 -8.20 13.48
N SER A 125 5.44 -7.26 14.09
CA SER A 125 4.87 -7.37 15.42
C SER A 125 3.36 -7.12 15.39
N THR A 126 2.65 -7.71 16.35
CA THR A 126 1.25 -7.46 16.67
C THR A 126 1.15 -7.00 18.12
N PRO A 127 -0.02 -6.57 18.63
CA PRO A 127 -0.19 -6.27 20.06
C PRO A 127 0.18 -7.42 21.01
N GLU A 128 0.16 -8.66 20.52
CA GLU A 128 0.54 -9.87 21.28
C GLU A 128 2.07 -10.09 21.32
N GLY A 129 2.85 -9.38 20.48
CA GLY A 129 4.30 -9.49 20.42
C GLY A 129 4.83 -9.69 19.00
N ILE A 130 6.09 -10.13 18.89
CA ILE A 130 6.72 -10.39 17.60
C ILE A 130 6.04 -11.60 16.94
N ALA A 131 5.52 -11.38 15.73
CA ALA A 131 4.90 -12.42 14.90
C ALA A 131 5.95 -13.13 14.03
N SER A 132 6.84 -12.37 13.37
CA SER A 132 7.87 -12.93 12.52
C SER A 132 9.09 -12.01 12.38
N ILE A 133 10.24 -12.60 12.05
CA ILE A 133 11.48 -11.88 11.72
C ILE A 133 12.03 -12.49 10.42
N GLY A 134 12.13 -11.67 9.37
CA GLY A 134 12.86 -11.98 8.13
C GLY A 134 14.28 -11.44 8.20
N VAL A 135 15.26 -12.25 7.82
CA VAL A 135 16.68 -11.87 7.72
C VAL A 135 17.15 -12.13 6.30
N PHE A 136 17.79 -11.14 5.69
CA PHE A 136 18.18 -11.15 4.29
C PHE A 136 19.67 -10.88 4.15
N GLU A 137 20.34 -11.66 3.32
CA GLU A 137 21.71 -11.39 2.87
C GLU A 137 21.65 -10.96 1.40
N ASN A 138 22.36 -9.89 1.07
CA ASN A 138 22.37 -9.32 -0.27
C ASN A 138 23.78 -9.37 -0.87
N ASP A 139 23.88 -9.57 -2.19
CA ASP A 139 25.13 -9.37 -2.92
C ASP A 139 25.41 -7.86 -3.15
N ALA A 140 26.52 -7.54 -3.79
CA ALA A 140 26.92 -6.17 -4.05
C ALA A 140 25.97 -5.41 -5.01
N ASP A 141 25.16 -6.12 -5.78
CA ASP A 141 24.18 -5.58 -6.73
C ASP A 141 22.77 -5.48 -6.11
N GLY A 142 22.61 -5.90 -4.85
CA GLY A 142 21.33 -5.85 -4.11
C GLY A 142 20.44 -7.06 -4.34
N ASN A 143 20.93 -8.13 -4.97
CA ASN A 143 20.12 -9.35 -5.11
C ASN A 143 20.17 -10.13 -3.80
N VAL A 144 19.02 -10.58 -3.33
CA VAL A 144 18.92 -11.44 -2.14
C VAL A 144 19.59 -12.78 -2.43
N THR A 145 20.61 -13.12 -1.65
CA THR A 145 21.38 -14.38 -1.75
C THR A 145 20.98 -15.40 -0.69
N SER A 146 20.41 -14.93 0.42
CA SER A 146 19.89 -15.74 1.52
C SER A 146 18.67 -15.07 2.13
N GLU A 147 17.65 -15.85 2.45
CA GLU A 147 16.44 -15.40 3.13
C GLU A 147 16.09 -16.43 4.21
N LYS A 148 15.88 -15.97 5.43
CA LYS A 148 15.46 -16.79 6.56
C LYS A 148 14.37 -16.11 7.35
N TRP A 149 13.40 -16.89 7.79
CA TRP A 149 12.30 -16.40 8.61
C TRP A 149 12.26 -17.12 9.94
N TYR A 150 11.90 -16.38 10.98
CA TYR A 150 11.80 -16.88 12.35
C TYR A 150 10.44 -16.47 12.93
N ASP A 151 9.90 -17.29 13.85
CA ASP A 151 8.78 -16.91 14.69
C ASP A 151 9.22 -15.95 15.82
N GLY A 152 8.26 -15.43 16.61
CA GLY A 152 8.54 -14.56 17.74
C GLY A 152 9.35 -15.19 18.88
N ASN A 153 9.56 -16.51 18.88
CA ASN A 153 10.38 -17.23 19.84
C ASN A 153 11.81 -17.51 19.31
N GLY A 154 12.08 -17.11 18.05
CA GLY A 154 13.38 -17.32 17.38
C GLY A 154 13.52 -18.70 16.73
N ASN A 155 12.44 -19.47 16.56
CA ASN A 155 12.49 -20.71 15.81
C ASN A 155 12.43 -20.40 14.32
N GLU A 156 13.30 -21.02 13.52
CA GLU A 156 13.32 -20.86 12.06
C GLU A 156 12.05 -21.47 11.46
N LEU A 157 11.40 -20.69 10.57
CA LEU A 157 10.20 -21.08 9.83
C LEU A 157 10.64 -21.70 8.49
N ASP A 158 10.18 -22.92 8.21
CA ASP A 158 10.44 -23.57 6.93
C ASP A 158 9.35 -23.22 5.91
N TYR A 159 9.65 -22.33 4.98
CA TYR A 159 8.77 -21.97 3.86
C TYR A 159 9.01 -22.84 2.60
N SER A 160 9.87 -23.84 2.66
CA SER A 160 10.22 -24.69 1.51
C SER A 160 9.14 -25.70 1.13
N THR A 161 8.06 -25.82 1.89
CA THR A 161 6.96 -26.77 1.60
C THR A 161 5.69 -26.00 1.25
N PRO A 162 5.24 -25.99 -0.04
CA PRO A 162 3.89 -25.53 -0.38
C PRO A 162 2.86 -26.41 0.33
N GLN A 163 1.96 -25.83 1.09
CA GLN A 163 0.78 -26.54 1.61
C GLN A 163 -0.31 -26.60 0.55
#